data_c7f814d6626d014741312f247d5d938d
#
_entry.id   c7f814d6626d014741312f247d5d938d
#
_cell.length_a   1.000
_cell.length_b   1.000
_cell.length_c   1.000
_cell.angle_alpha   90.00
_cell.angle_beta   90.00
_cell.angle_gamma   90.00
#
_symmetry.space_group_name_H-M   'P 1'
#
loop_
_entity.id
_entity.type
_entity.pdbx_description
1 polymer ?
#
loop_
_entity_poly.entity_id
_entity_poly.type
_entity_poly.pdbx_seq_one_letter_code
_entity_poly.pdbx_strand_id
1 'polypeptide(L)'
;MTTELGRLIARRIALTGPISIADFMAEALGHPRLGYYRHAMPVGAAGDFTTAPEISQMFGELLGAWLAERWLAMGRPRPVRLVELGPGRGTLMADALRATRGVAGFHAAIDLHLVEINERLQALQQTALGDVDATWHARLEDVPTGPMLLLTNEFFDAVHDQSGKVIWPGPIKQ
;
A
#
# COMPACT_ATOMS: atom_id res chain seq x y z
N MET A 1 -12.81 -22.10 -16.75
CA MET A 1 -12.81 -21.12 -17.89
C MET A 1 -11.55 -20.28 -17.82
N THR A 2 -10.82 -20.09 -18.92
CA THR A 2 -9.62 -19.23 -18.93
C THR A 2 -10.03 -17.78 -18.98
N THR A 3 -9.54 -16.94 -18.06
CA THR A 3 -9.81 -15.50 -18.01
C THR A 3 -9.22 -14.78 -19.22
N GLU A 4 -9.65 -13.54 -19.50
CA GLU A 4 -9.05 -12.71 -20.55
C GLU A 4 -7.55 -12.51 -20.32
N LEU A 5 -7.13 -12.19 -19.09
CA LEU A 5 -5.72 -12.07 -18.73
C LEU A 5 -4.95 -13.38 -18.93
N GLY A 6 -5.55 -14.53 -18.56
CA GLY A 6 -4.94 -15.83 -18.78
C GLY A 6 -4.67 -16.10 -20.26
N ARG A 7 -5.57 -15.68 -21.16
CA ARG A 7 -5.36 -15.79 -22.63
C ARG A 7 -4.23 -14.87 -23.12
N LEU A 8 -4.13 -13.64 -22.59
CA LEU A 8 -3.05 -12.74 -22.94
C LEU A 8 -1.68 -13.27 -22.50
N ILE A 9 -1.58 -13.78 -21.27
CA ILE A 9 -0.35 -14.39 -20.75
C ILE A 9 0.02 -15.63 -21.56
N ALA A 10 -0.94 -16.51 -21.86
CA ALA A 10 -0.69 -17.70 -22.68
C ALA A 10 -0.19 -17.34 -24.08
N ARG A 11 -0.77 -16.30 -24.71
CA ARG A 11 -0.32 -15.80 -26.01
C ARG A 11 1.10 -15.21 -25.95
N ARG A 12 1.43 -14.45 -24.90
CA ARG A 12 2.79 -13.96 -24.68
C ARG A 12 3.77 -15.11 -24.60
N ILE A 13 3.49 -16.12 -23.77
CA ILE A 13 4.34 -17.30 -23.61
C ILE A 13 4.53 -18.06 -24.94
N ALA A 14 3.47 -18.20 -25.74
CA ALA A 14 3.55 -18.86 -27.04
C ALA A 14 4.44 -18.11 -28.04
N LEU A 15 4.55 -16.79 -27.94
CA LEU A 15 5.34 -15.95 -28.83
C LEU A 15 6.80 -15.77 -28.37
N THR A 16 7.02 -15.63 -27.05
CA THR A 16 8.33 -15.25 -26.48
C THR A 16 9.01 -16.35 -25.71
N GLY A 17 8.35 -17.50 -25.51
CA GLY A 17 8.81 -18.57 -24.64
C GLY A 17 8.38 -18.39 -23.18
N PRO A 18 8.86 -19.25 -22.26
CA PRO A 18 8.53 -19.19 -20.84
C PRO A 18 8.83 -17.83 -20.24
N ILE A 19 7.95 -17.36 -19.36
CA ILE A 19 8.14 -16.14 -18.56
C ILE A 19 8.55 -16.51 -17.14
N SER A 20 9.21 -15.59 -16.43
CA SER A 20 9.53 -15.76 -15.02
C SER A 20 8.27 -15.72 -14.15
N ILE A 21 8.35 -16.30 -12.95
CA ILE A 21 7.26 -16.16 -11.94
C ILE A 21 7.04 -14.68 -11.61
N ALA A 22 8.12 -13.89 -11.55
CA ALA A 22 8.04 -12.45 -11.34
C ALA A 22 7.18 -11.75 -12.40
N ASP A 23 7.44 -12.02 -13.68
CA ASP A 23 6.64 -11.46 -14.78
C ASP A 23 5.19 -11.93 -14.72
N PHE A 24 4.97 -13.23 -14.42
CA PHE A 24 3.62 -13.77 -14.25
C PHE A 24 2.86 -13.05 -13.14
N MET A 25 3.47 -12.89 -11.96
CA MET A 25 2.85 -12.20 -10.81
C MET A 25 2.60 -10.72 -11.11
N ALA A 26 3.55 -10.03 -11.74
CA ALA A 26 3.37 -8.64 -12.16
C ALA A 26 2.17 -8.48 -13.09
N GLU A 27 2.02 -9.38 -14.08
CA GLU A 27 0.86 -9.38 -14.97
C GLU A 27 -0.43 -9.74 -14.23
N ALA A 28 -0.42 -10.84 -13.44
CA ALA A 28 -1.61 -11.34 -12.76
C ALA A 28 -2.17 -10.35 -11.74
N LEU A 29 -1.29 -9.67 -11.00
CA LEU A 29 -1.68 -8.77 -9.92
C LEU A 29 -1.79 -7.31 -10.39
N GLY A 30 -0.86 -6.84 -11.22
CA GLY A 30 -0.67 -5.43 -11.56
C GLY A 30 -1.09 -5.01 -12.97
N HIS A 31 -1.54 -5.93 -13.85
CA HIS A 31 -1.93 -5.58 -15.22
C HIS A 31 -2.92 -4.38 -15.25
N PRO A 32 -2.66 -3.31 -16.05
CA PRO A 32 -3.41 -2.04 -15.96
C PRO A 32 -4.92 -2.15 -16.06
N ARG A 33 -5.43 -3.13 -16.83
CA ARG A 33 -6.88 -3.32 -17.05
C ARG A 33 -7.44 -4.58 -16.43
N LEU A 34 -6.63 -5.62 -16.18
CA LEU A 34 -7.11 -6.96 -15.86
C LEU A 34 -6.44 -7.53 -14.60
N GLY A 35 -5.48 -6.81 -14.01
CA GLY A 35 -4.78 -7.25 -12.81
C GLY A 35 -5.69 -7.30 -11.58
N TYR A 36 -5.45 -8.29 -10.73
CA TYR A 36 -6.27 -8.55 -9.53
C TYR A 36 -6.40 -7.30 -8.65
N TYR A 37 -5.26 -6.66 -8.29
CA TYR A 37 -5.29 -5.48 -7.40
C TYR A 37 -5.86 -4.21 -8.02
N ARG A 38 -6.09 -4.19 -9.33
CA ARG A 38 -6.75 -3.05 -10.01
C ARG A 38 -8.27 -3.09 -9.91
N HIS A 39 -8.85 -4.28 -9.78
CA HIS A 39 -10.30 -4.47 -9.88
C HIS A 39 -10.92 -5.13 -8.66
N ALA A 40 -10.18 -5.95 -7.95
CA ALA A 40 -10.67 -6.59 -6.75
C ALA A 40 -10.73 -5.58 -5.58
N MET A 41 -11.66 -5.85 -4.65
CA MET A 41 -11.66 -5.26 -3.31
C MET A 41 -11.08 -6.34 -2.37
N PRO A 42 -9.75 -6.54 -2.37
CA PRO A 42 -9.16 -7.73 -1.77
C PRO A 42 -9.23 -7.73 -0.24
N VAL A 43 -9.37 -6.55 0.39
CA VAL A 43 -9.28 -6.36 1.83
C VAL A 43 -10.63 -5.94 2.44
N GLY A 44 -10.95 -6.49 3.61
CA GLY A 44 -12.14 -6.18 4.41
C GLY A 44 -13.13 -7.33 4.50
N ALA A 45 -14.19 -7.17 5.32
CA ALA A 45 -15.17 -8.22 5.63
C ALA A 45 -15.90 -8.81 4.42
N ALA A 46 -15.94 -8.10 3.30
CA ALA A 46 -16.50 -8.57 2.02
C ALA A 46 -15.42 -8.87 0.96
N GLY A 47 -14.13 -8.80 1.34
CA GLY A 47 -13.00 -9.09 0.48
C GLY A 47 -12.46 -10.51 0.67
N ASP A 48 -11.43 -10.84 -0.11
CA ASP A 48 -10.79 -12.15 -0.06
C ASP A 48 -9.87 -12.32 1.17
N PHE A 49 -9.46 -11.19 1.81
CA PHE A 49 -8.55 -11.16 2.95
C PHE A 49 -9.05 -10.27 4.07
N THR A 50 -8.96 -10.77 5.31
CA THR A 50 -9.16 -9.98 6.53
C THR A 50 -7.82 -9.83 7.23
N THR A 51 -7.29 -8.61 7.30
CA THR A 51 -5.97 -8.30 7.86
C THR A 51 -6.09 -7.74 9.28
N ALA A 52 -5.00 -7.71 10.04
CA ALA A 52 -4.99 -7.26 11.43
C ALA A 52 -5.64 -5.87 11.65
N PRO A 53 -5.44 -4.86 10.79
CA PRO A 53 -6.13 -3.57 10.91
C PRO A 53 -7.66 -3.65 10.80
N GLU A 54 -8.17 -4.62 10.02
CA GLU A 54 -9.62 -4.82 9.87
C GLU A 54 -10.25 -5.61 11.02
N ILE A 55 -9.43 -6.35 11.79
CA ILE A 55 -9.87 -7.12 12.94
C ILE A 55 -9.92 -6.27 14.21
N SER A 56 -8.92 -5.39 14.40
CA SER A 56 -8.76 -4.67 15.66
C SER A 56 -8.21 -3.26 15.45
N GLN A 57 -9.02 -2.28 15.80
CA GLN A 57 -8.67 -0.88 15.89
C GLN A 57 -7.41 -0.64 16.76
N MET A 58 -7.25 -1.43 17.83
CA MET A 58 -6.11 -1.35 18.75
C MET A 58 -4.77 -1.58 18.02
N PHE A 59 -4.77 -2.39 16.97
CA PHE A 59 -3.56 -2.63 16.17
C PHE A 59 -3.04 -1.32 15.55
N GLY A 60 -3.90 -0.56 14.88
CA GLY A 60 -3.54 0.74 14.31
C GLY A 60 -3.18 1.78 15.37
N GLU A 61 -3.91 1.80 16.49
CA GLU A 61 -3.63 2.71 17.61
C GLU A 61 -2.25 2.49 18.23
N LEU A 62 -1.86 1.24 18.46
CA LEU A 62 -0.54 0.90 19.00
C LEU A 62 0.59 1.27 18.04
N LEU A 63 0.40 1.00 16.73
CA LEU A 63 1.36 1.42 15.71
C LEU A 63 1.45 2.95 15.62
N GLY A 64 0.33 3.66 15.73
CA GLY A 64 0.32 5.12 15.80
C GLY A 64 1.12 5.65 16.98
N ALA A 65 0.91 5.09 18.18
CA ALA A 65 1.66 5.47 19.37
C ALA A 65 3.17 5.23 19.19
N TRP A 66 3.53 4.08 18.60
CA TRP A 66 4.93 3.77 18.27
C TRP A 66 5.52 4.74 17.26
N LEU A 67 4.79 5.13 16.20
CA LEU A 67 5.25 6.11 15.22
C LEU A 67 5.52 7.46 15.87
N ALA A 68 4.62 7.92 16.74
CA ALA A 68 4.81 9.18 17.47
C ALA A 68 6.04 9.12 18.38
N GLU A 69 6.27 7.99 19.06
CA GLU A 69 7.47 7.77 19.88
C GLU A 69 8.74 7.78 19.00
N ARG A 70 8.72 7.14 17.82
CA ARG A 70 9.85 7.19 16.87
C ARG A 70 10.12 8.61 16.37
N TRP A 71 9.08 9.37 16.04
CA TRP A 71 9.23 10.78 15.68
C TRP A 71 9.90 11.61 16.79
N LEU A 72 9.49 11.40 18.05
CA LEU A 72 10.13 12.03 19.20
C LEU A 72 11.62 11.66 19.30
N ALA A 73 11.94 10.38 19.16
CA ALA A 73 13.31 9.86 19.20
C ALA A 73 14.19 10.38 18.04
N MET A 74 13.60 10.69 16.89
CA MET A 74 14.29 11.32 15.75
C MET A 74 14.55 12.82 15.94
N GLY A 75 14.15 13.41 17.07
CA GLY A 75 14.31 14.83 17.34
C GLY A 75 13.22 15.72 16.74
N ARG A 76 12.03 15.15 16.49
CA ARG A 76 10.84 15.85 16.00
C ARG A 76 11.04 16.53 14.63
N PRO A 77 11.51 15.84 13.60
CA PRO A 77 11.72 16.46 12.29
C PRO A 77 10.42 17.03 11.73
N ARG A 78 10.53 18.15 11.00
CA ARG A 78 9.38 18.80 10.34
C ARG A 78 9.81 19.34 8.98
N PRO A 79 9.26 18.84 7.87
CA PRO A 79 8.28 17.74 7.80
C PRO A 79 8.89 16.38 8.10
N VAL A 80 8.06 15.42 8.54
CA VAL A 80 8.33 13.99 8.55
C VAL A 80 7.38 13.31 7.57
N ARG A 81 7.93 12.54 6.61
CA ARG A 81 7.11 11.74 5.69
C ARG A 81 6.55 10.56 6.44
N LEU A 82 5.24 10.54 6.62
CA LEU A 82 4.54 9.37 7.11
C LEU A 82 4.02 8.59 5.89
N VAL A 83 4.56 7.43 5.66
CA VAL A 83 4.32 6.65 4.44
C VAL A 83 3.67 5.33 4.77
N GLU A 84 2.64 4.92 4.03
CA GLU A 84 2.09 3.57 4.09
C GLU A 84 2.09 2.93 2.70
N LEU A 85 2.63 1.69 2.63
CA LEU A 85 2.62 0.90 1.40
C LEU A 85 1.43 -0.05 1.43
N GLY A 86 0.60 -0.02 0.39
CA GLY A 86 -0.57 -0.87 0.28
C GLY A 86 -1.57 -0.66 1.43
N PRO A 87 -2.08 0.56 1.66
CA PRO A 87 -2.89 0.88 2.83
C PRO A 87 -4.28 0.21 2.82
N GLY A 88 -4.59 -0.59 1.81
CA GLY A 88 -5.88 -1.25 1.69
C GLY A 88 -7.04 -0.25 1.74
N ARG A 89 -7.91 -0.36 2.75
CA ARG A 89 -9.03 0.58 2.94
C ARG A 89 -8.66 1.86 3.70
N GLY A 90 -7.40 1.97 4.17
CA GLY A 90 -6.93 3.11 4.95
C GLY A 90 -7.19 3.02 6.45
N THR A 91 -7.69 1.87 6.92
CA THR A 91 -8.09 1.64 8.32
C THR A 91 -6.91 1.81 9.27
N LEU A 92 -5.75 1.22 8.94
CA LEU A 92 -4.54 1.29 9.76
C LEU A 92 -4.09 2.74 9.97
N MET A 93 -3.96 3.51 8.90
CA MET A 93 -3.52 4.91 8.97
C MET A 93 -4.54 5.79 9.70
N ALA A 94 -5.84 5.59 9.44
CA ALA A 94 -6.89 6.35 10.12
C ALA A 94 -6.86 6.11 11.65
N ASP A 95 -6.67 4.88 12.10
CA ASP A 95 -6.56 4.54 13.52
C ASP A 95 -5.28 5.10 14.15
N ALA A 96 -4.15 4.98 13.45
CA ALA A 96 -2.87 5.52 13.90
C ALA A 96 -2.92 7.04 14.09
N LEU A 97 -3.48 7.75 13.12
CA LEU A 97 -3.65 9.20 13.21
C LEU A 97 -4.63 9.60 14.31
N ARG A 98 -5.74 8.89 14.45
CA ARG A 98 -6.71 9.15 15.51
C ARG A 98 -6.09 9.02 16.90
N ALA A 99 -5.31 7.96 17.14
CA ALA A 99 -4.67 7.69 18.43
C ALA A 99 -3.61 8.75 18.80
N THR A 100 -3.00 9.39 17.80
CA THR A 100 -1.89 10.33 18.00
C THR A 100 -2.30 11.79 18.01
N ARG A 101 -3.61 12.12 17.95
CA ARG A 101 -4.11 13.50 17.96
C ARG A 101 -3.62 14.33 19.15
N GLY A 102 -3.43 13.69 20.31
CA GLY A 102 -2.95 14.33 21.54
C GLY A 102 -1.44 14.56 21.58
N VAL A 103 -0.66 14.07 20.61
CA VAL A 103 0.79 14.22 20.61
C VAL A 103 1.18 15.58 20.04
N ALA A 104 1.66 16.47 20.93
CA ALA A 104 1.94 17.85 20.59
C ALA A 104 2.95 17.99 19.43
N GLY A 105 2.51 18.65 18.36
CA GLY A 105 3.31 18.96 17.18
C GLY A 105 3.45 17.82 16.18
N PHE A 106 3.05 16.59 16.49
CA PHE A 106 3.21 15.44 15.59
C PHE A 106 2.38 15.61 14.32
N HIS A 107 1.07 15.82 14.44
CA HIS A 107 0.19 16.02 13.28
C HIS A 107 0.60 17.23 12.41
N ALA A 108 1.09 18.30 13.04
CA ALA A 108 1.59 19.46 12.29
C ALA A 108 2.92 19.19 11.58
N ALA A 109 3.63 18.12 11.92
CA ALA A 109 4.89 17.74 11.29
C ALA A 109 4.70 16.70 10.18
N ILE A 110 3.57 15.96 10.19
CA ILE A 110 3.30 14.89 9.21
C ILE A 110 3.08 15.49 7.82
N ASP A 111 3.75 14.89 6.86
CA ASP A 111 3.49 14.96 5.43
C ASP A 111 3.11 13.53 5.00
N LEU A 112 1.80 13.29 4.77
CA LEU A 112 1.24 11.94 4.61
C LEU A 112 1.28 11.49 3.16
N HIS A 113 1.88 10.34 2.92
CA HIS A 113 1.99 9.72 1.62
C HIS A 113 1.47 8.29 1.64
N LEU A 114 0.63 7.93 0.69
CA LEU A 114 0.08 6.59 0.52
C LEU A 114 0.52 6.03 -0.83
N VAL A 115 1.06 4.81 -0.82
CA VAL A 115 1.46 4.14 -2.06
C VAL A 115 0.39 3.12 -2.42
N GLU A 116 -0.44 3.48 -3.39
CA GLU A 116 -1.60 2.70 -3.83
C GLU A 116 -1.87 2.94 -5.34
N ILE A 117 -2.09 1.86 -6.08
CA ILE A 117 -2.36 1.91 -7.53
C ILE A 117 -3.83 1.74 -7.89
N ASN A 118 -4.66 1.31 -6.92
CA ASN A 118 -6.08 1.08 -7.12
C ASN A 118 -6.89 2.33 -6.75
N GLU A 119 -7.43 3.02 -7.74
CA GLU A 119 -8.20 4.26 -7.55
C GLU A 119 -9.43 4.07 -6.66
N ARG A 120 -10.04 2.86 -6.65
CA ARG A 120 -11.18 2.57 -5.75
C ARG A 120 -10.74 2.51 -4.29
N LEU A 121 -9.56 1.92 -4.02
CA LEU A 121 -8.99 1.91 -2.69
C LEU A 121 -8.55 3.32 -2.27
N GLN A 122 -7.98 4.13 -3.15
CA GLN A 122 -7.66 5.54 -2.87
C GLN A 122 -8.91 6.32 -2.42
N ALA A 123 -10.06 6.12 -3.08
CA ALA A 123 -11.31 6.76 -2.67
C ALA A 123 -11.78 6.32 -1.27
N LEU A 124 -11.61 5.05 -0.91
CA LEU A 124 -11.90 4.55 0.44
C LEU A 124 -10.92 5.11 1.48
N GLN A 125 -9.64 5.17 1.14
CA GLN A 125 -8.60 5.76 1.97
C GLN A 125 -8.88 7.23 2.26
N GLN A 126 -9.24 8.01 1.23
CA GLN A 126 -9.65 9.39 1.43
C GLN A 126 -10.84 9.51 2.38
N THR A 127 -11.83 8.62 2.24
CA THR A 127 -13.01 8.59 3.12
C THR A 127 -12.61 8.25 4.57
N ALA A 128 -11.73 7.27 4.76
CA ALA A 128 -11.25 6.84 6.09
C ALA A 128 -10.42 7.91 6.78
N LEU A 129 -9.61 8.66 6.02
CA LEU A 129 -8.75 9.73 6.52
C LEU A 129 -9.52 11.04 6.83
N GLY A 130 -10.70 11.23 6.22
CA GLY A 130 -11.50 12.45 6.38
C GLY A 130 -10.79 13.70 5.87
N ASP A 131 -10.59 14.69 6.74
CA ASP A 131 -9.99 15.98 6.42
C ASP A 131 -8.45 15.99 6.46
N VAL A 132 -7.82 14.83 6.61
CA VAL A 132 -6.35 14.74 6.60
C VAL A 132 -5.87 14.80 5.15
N ASP A 133 -5.00 15.77 4.87
CA ASP A 133 -4.34 15.87 3.57
C ASP A 133 -3.38 14.69 3.37
N ALA A 134 -3.54 13.98 2.24
CA ALA A 134 -2.68 12.89 1.85
C ALA A 134 -2.31 12.98 0.36
N THR A 135 -1.12 12.54 0.03
CA THR A 135 -0.65 12.44 -1.36
C THR A 135 -0.53 10.96 -1.74
N TRP A 136 -1.16 10.59 -2.87
CA TRP A 136 -1.07 9.22 -3.39
C TRP A 136 0.03 9.10 -4.44
N HIS A 137 0.75 7.98 -4.36
CA HIS A 137 1.82 7.63 -5.28
C HIS A 137 1.59 6.24 -5.85
N ALA A 138 2.05 6.02 -7.07
CA ALA A 138 2.07 4.68 -7.66
C ALA A 138 3.26 3.84 -7.16
N ARG A 139 4.31 4.48 -6.67
CA ARG A 139 5.57 3.86 -6.27
C ARG A 139 6.18 4.56 -5.07
N LEU A 140 6.97 3.81 -4.28
CA LEU A 140 7.70 4.38 -3.14
C LEU A 140 8.75 5.42 -3.59
N GLU A 141 9.37 5.20 -4.75
CA GLU A 141 10.38 6.10 -5.29
C GLU A 141 9.85 7.49 -5.67
N ASP A 142 8.53 7.61 -5.82
CA ASP A 142 7.86 8.89 -6.11
C ASP A 142 7.62 9.72 -4.84
N VAL A 143 7.81 9.13 -3.65
CA VAL A 143 7.68 9.83 -2.37
C VAL A 143 8.88 10.75 -2.17
N PRO A 144 8.68 12.02 -1.77
CA PRO A 144 9.77 12.96 -1.56
C PRO A 144 10.79 12.46 -0.53
N THR A 145 12.08 12.70 -0.78
CA THR A 145 13.15 12.33 0.15
C THR A 145 13.10 13.16 1.44
N GLY A 146 13.58 12.57 2.55
CA GLY A 146 13.64 13.24 3.86
C GLY A 146 13.45 12.27 5.02
N PRO A 147 13.35 12.79 6.26
CA PRO A 147 13.01 11.98 7.42
C PRO A 147 11.68 11.25 7.17
N MET A 148 11.66 9.93 7.37
CA MET A 148 10.53 9.09 6.99
C MET A 148 10.18 8.11 8.11
N LEU A 149 8.88 7.94 8.33
CA LEU A 149 8.27 6.87 9.10
C LEU A 149 7.46 6.03 8.11
N LEU A 150 7.88 4.78 7.90
CA LEU A 150 7.27 3.88 6.92
C LEU A 150 6.50 2.78 7.63
N LEU A 151 5.23 2.63 7.25
CA LEU A 151 4.39 1.50 7.60
C LEU A 151 4.14 0.60 6.39
N THR A 152 4.07 -0.69 6.68
CA THR A 152 3.64 -1.69 5.71
C THR A 152 3.07 -2.89 6.47
N ASN A 153 1.88 -3.32 6.12
CA ASN A 153 1.23 -4.49 6.70
C ASN A 153 0.84 -5.47 5.60
N GLU A 154 1.35 -6.70 5.67
CA GLU A 154 1.09 -7.78 4.69
C GLU A 154 1.28 -7.39 3.21
N PHE A 155 2.10 -6.38 2.97
CA PHE A 155 2.36 -5.86 1.63
C PHE A 155 3.39 -6.69 0.88
N PHE A 156 4.48 -7.05 1.54
CA PHE A 156 5.58 -7.76 0.90
C PHE A 156 5.18 -9.18 0.49
N ASP A 157 4.27 -9.81 1.19
CA ASP A 157 3.74 -11.14 0.83
C ASP A 157 3.01 -11.14 -0.52
N ALA A 158 2.48 -9.99 -0.92
CA ALA A 158 1.81 -9.80 -2.20
C ALA A 158 2.76 -9.39 -3.35
N VAL A 159 4.01 -9.04 -3.06
CA VAL A 159 4.93 -8.46 -4.03
C VAL A 159 6.29 -9.15 -4.16
N HIS A 160 6.47 -10.35 -3.59
CA HIS A 160 7.70 -11.13 -3.79
C HIS A 160 7.54 -12.23 -4.83
N ASP A 161 8.68 -12.61 -5.43
CA ASP A 161 8.82 -13.90 -6.10
C ASP A 161 9.31 -14.99 -5.12
N GLN A 162 9.34 -16.23 -5.58
CA GLN A 162 9.82 -17.36 -4.78
C GLN A 162 11.31 -17.30 -4.42
N SER A 163 12.06 -16.33 -4.95
CA SER A 163 13.47 -16.06 -4.60
C SER A 163 13.60 -15.04 -3.45
N GLY A 164 12.47 -14.52 -2.94
CA GLY A 164 12.45 -13.46 -1.92
C GLY A 164 12.75 -12.06 -2.46
N LYS A 165 12.80 -11.93 -3.80
CA LYS A 165 12.97 -10.61 -4.42
C LYS A 165 11.61 -9.91 -4.49
N VAL A 166 11.55 -8.72 -3.92
CA VAL A 166 10.36 -7.86 -4.02
C VAL A 166 10.07 -7.57 -5.48
N ILE A 167 8.90 -8.00 -5.95
CA ILE A 167 8.38 -7.66 -7.27
C ILE A 167 7.44 -6.50 -7.06
N TRP A 168 7.95 -5.30 -7.22
CA TRP A 168 7.08 -4.15 -7.30
C TRP A 168 6.32 -4.21 -8.63
N PRO A 169 4.97 -4.20 -8.64
CA PRO A 169 4.20 -4.08 -9.87
C PRO A 169 4.30 -2.64 -10.40
N GLY A 170 5.52 -2.22 -10.71
CA GLY A 170 5.74 -0.97 -11.40
C GLY A 170 5.00 -0.97 -12.74
N PRO A 171 4.77 0.19 -13.37
CA PRO A 171 4.12 0.25 -14.67
C PRO A 171 4.88 -0.68 -15.64
N ILE A 172 4.16 -1.62 -16.23
CA ILE A 172 4.66 -2.44 -17.33
C ILE A 172 5.10 -1.46 -18.40
N LYS A 173 6.40 -1.41 -18.69
CA LYS A 173 6.91 -0.61 -19.80
C LYS A 173 6.20 -1.11 -21.07
N GLN A 174 5.48 -0.19 -21.73
CA GLN A 174 4.89 -0.43 -23.05
C GLN A 174 5.98 -0.65 -24.10
#